data_dff225ce57fb6b2f93cf4fe4102520ba
#
_entry.id   dff225ce57fb6b2f93cf4fe4102520ba
#
_cell.length_a   1.000
_cell.length_b   1.000
_cell.length_c   1.000
_cell.angle_alpha   90.00
_cell.angle_beta   90.00
_cell.angle_gamma   90.00
#
_symmetry.space_group_name_H-M   'P 1'
#
loop_
_entity.id
_entity.type
_entity.pdbx_description
1 polymer ?
#
loop_
_entity_poly.entity_id
_entity_poly.type
_entity_poly.pdbx_seq_one_letter_code
_entity_poly.pdbx_strand_id
1 'polypeptide(L)'
;MSIKKPHYFRYQFLGEQDFKDEQAYHVEMRRRHNRMLHGWGVVDGLEVKKINDREIVVESGMAIDKDGREVVLTEPVTRDLSHFEPNSHTYVTIAYAETWDEADHQSAGGVEGYARITELPEVHERRHEPPRDGSVVTLARVHLNDLRHIGHIDMDPAIRRRCGPASAAAGWMRLPFKPTRVNPVKIDRKRVRVVSDVEEEQFEFVVDEASAYCGESGARGSMQIPVPPSASGIVGFRIAGTTRGKITVHLFRVGWNSHENRGEKKELLNETVHGPSFHKEFTVDSNLDESHALAVSVWAEGETEIFLVAAKFQ
;
A
#
# COMPACT_ATOMS: atom_id res chain seq x y z
N MET A 1 24.90 -15.90 2.67
CA MET A 1 25.71 -14.84 3.31
C MET A 1 25.19 -14.64 4.72
N SER A 2 26.08 -14.56 5.72
CA SER A 2 25.70 -14.23 7.11
C SER A 2 25.74 -12.72 7.33
N ILE A 3 24.85 -12.19 8.16
CA ILE A 3 24.86 -10.79 8.56
C ILE A 3 25.73 -10.71 9.82
N LYS A 4 26.74 -9.84 9.78
CA LYS A 4 27.57 -9.54 10.96
C LYS A 4 27.12 -8.20 11.53
N LYS A 5 27.07 -8.13 12.89
CA LYS A 5 26.87 -6.88 13.60
C LYS A 5 28.01 -6.66 14.57
N PRO A 6 28.41 -5.41 14.86
CA PRO A 6 29.37 -5.13 15.90
C PRO A 6 28.91 -5.68 17.26
N HIS A 7 29.85 -6.15 18.05
CA HIS A 7 29.62 -6.60 19.40
C HIS A 7 30.74 -6.08 20.30
N TYR A 8 30.39 -5.25 21.24
CA TYR A 8 31.35 -4.58 22.11
C TYR A 8 31.54 -5.36 23.41
N PHE A 9 32.79 -5.42 23.90
CA PHE A 9 33.13 -6.04 25.17
C PHE A 9 34.00 -5.12 26.01
N ARG A 10 34.07 -5.39 27.31
CA ARG A 10 34.78 -4.54 28.27
C ARG A 10 36.28 -4.44 27.92
N TYR A 11 36.79 -3.22 27.92
CA TYR A 11 38.16 -2.86 27.54
C TYR A 11 38.54 -3.04 26.06
N GLN A 12 37.57 -3.24 25.18
CA GLN A 12 37.83 -3.21 23.75
C GLN A 12 38.29 -1.79 23.31
N PHE A 13 39.34 -1.75 22.58
CA PHE A 13 39.74 -0.52 21.88
C PHE A 13 38.89 -0.40 20.61
N LEU A 14 38.26 0.78 20.41
CA LEU A 14 37.42 1.05 19.24
C LEU A 14 38.18 1.96 18.29
N GLY A 15 38.25 1.54 17.01
CA GLY A 15 38.79 2.32 15.93
C GLY A 15 37.70 2.89 15.03
N GLU A 16 38.10 3.71 14.08
CA GLU A 16 37.20 4.30 13.06
C GLU A 16 36.36 3.25 12.34
N GLN A 17 36.95 2.10 12.00
CA GLN A 17 36.26 1.04 11.29
C GLN A 17 35.10 0.43 12.11
N ASP A 18 35.24 0.31 13.42
CA ASP A 18 34.19 -0.23 14.28
C ASP A 18 32.92 0.65 14.24
N PHE A 19 33.11 1.97 14.22
CA PHE A 19 31.99 2.93 14.10
C PHE A 19 31.37 2.91 12.70
N LYS A 20 32.20 2.81 11.66
CA LYS A 20 31.70 2.67 10.27
C LYS A 20 30.88 1.39 10.08
N ASP A 21 31.36 0.28 10.65
CA ASP A 21 30.65 -1.01 10.55
C ASP A 21 29.33 -0.97 11.33
N GLU A 22 29.25 -0.28 12.47
CA GLU A 22 28.02 -0.09 13.20
C GLU A 22 26.99 0.73 12.41
N GLN A 23 27.42 1.88 11.88
CA GLN A 23 26.55 2.72 11.06
C GLN A 23 26.05 1.96 9.83
N ALA A 24 26.95 1.27 9.13
CA ALA A 24 26.61 0.49 7.93
C ALA A 24 25.60 -0.62 8.26
N TYR A 25 25.75 -1.30 9.40
CA TYR A 25 24.79 -2.30 9.85
C TYR A 25 23.40 -1.72 10.06
N HIS A 26 23.28 -0.59 10.76
CA HIS A 26 21.98 0.04 11.03
C HIS A 26 21.32 0.57 9.78
N VAL A 27 22.08 1.21 8.91
CA VAL A 27 21.60 1.71 7.62
C VAL A 27 21.07 0.56 6.75
N GLU A 28 21.85 -0.54 6.61
CA GLU A 28 21.42 -1.68 5.80
C GLU A 28 20.20 -2.40 6.40
N MET A 29 20.10 -2.52 7.71
CA MET A 29 18.92 -3.14 8.35
C MET A 29 17.66 -2.30 8.13
N ARG A 30 17.75 -0.95 8.21
CA ARG A 30 16.66 -0.03 7.90
C ARG A 30 16.25 -0.12 6.42
N ARG A 31 17.22 -0.06 5.50
CA ARG A 31 16.98 -0.20 4.06
C ARG A 31 16.34 -1.55 3.71
N ARG A 32 16.80 -2.62 4.35
CA ARG A 32 16.20 -3.96 4.18
C ARG A 32 14.75 -3.99 4.67
N HIS A 33 14.47 -3.42 5.84
CA HIS A 33 13.13 -3.29 6.38
C HIS A 33 12.22 -2.59 5.36
N ASN A 34 12.65 -1.43 4.87
CA ASN A 34 11.89 -0.65 3.90
C ASN A 34 11.62 -1.45 2.61
N ARG A 35 12.64 -2.08 2.01
CA ARG A 35 12.47 -2.90 0.79
C ARG A 35 11.52 -4.08 0.98
N MET A 36 11.64 -4.77 2.12
CA MET A 36 10.93 -6.04 2.34
C MET A 36 9.49 -5.85 2.80
N LEU A 37 9.21 -4.80 3.55
CA LEU A 37 7.90 -4.58 4.17
C LEU A 37 7.08 -3.48 3.51
N HIS A 38 7.71 -2.46 2.93
CA HIS A 38 7.02 -1.27 2.43
C HIS A 38 7.09 -1.11 0.90
N GLY A 39 8.11 -1.68 0.24
CA GLY A 39 8.38 -1.40 -1.16
C GLY A 39 8.84 0.04 -1.40
N TRP A 40 8.69 0.55 -2.63
CA TRP A 40 9.06 1.91 -2.99
C TRP A 40 7.85 2.75 -3.40
N GLY A 41 7.93 4.08 -3.22
CA GLY A 41 6.87 5.03 -3.56
C GLY A 41 6.75 6.14 -2.54
N VAL A 42 5.72 6.97 -2.66
CA VAL A 42 5.41 8.03 -1.71
C VAL A 42 4.80 7.43 -0.44
N VAL A 43 5.37 7.77 0.71
CA VAL A 43 4.88 7.37 2.04
C VAL A 43 3.82 8.34 2.52
N ASP A 44 4.17 9.64 2.56
CA ASP A 44 3.30 10.72 3.05
C ASP A 44 3.71 12.06 2.45
N GLY A 45 2.77 13.02 2.40
CA GLY A 45 3.02 14.35 1.88
C GLY A 45 3.49 14.35 0.42
N LEU A 46 4.39 15.25 0.04
CA LEU A 46 4.93 15.43 -1.31
C LEU A 46 3.85 15.78 -2.36
N GLU A 47 2.74 16.39 -1.96
CA GLU A 47 1.72 16.86 -2.91
C GLU A 47 2.30 17.93 -3.83
N VAL A 48 1.92 17.84 -5.11
CA VAL A 48 2.29 18.83 -6.10
C VAL A 48 1.09 19.77 -6.32
N LYS A 49 1.29 21.05 -6.04
CA LYS A 49 0.23 22.06 -6.16
C LYS A 49 0.64 23.17 -7.10
N LYS A 50 -0.33 23.71 -7.83
CA LYS A 50 -0.13 24.91 -8.66
C LYS A 50 -0.08 26.14 -7.76
N ILE A 51 0.99 26.96 -7.89
CA ILE A 51 1.09 28.27 -7.25
C ILE A 51 0.53 29.33 -8.19
N ASN A 52 0.97 29.33 -9.43
CA ASN A 52 0.54 30.23 -10.49
C ASN A 52 0.57 29.52 -11.84
N ASP A 53 0.43 30.24 -12.93
CA ASP A 53 0.36 29.65 -14.26
C ASP A 53 1.65 28.95 -14.72
N ARG A 54 2.78 29.17 -14.07
CA ARG A 54 4.09 28.63 -14.46
C ARG A 54 4.84 27.92 -13.35
N GLU A 55 4.41 28.06 -12.11
CA GLU A 55 5.09 27.51 -10.95
C GLU A 55 4.22 26.51 -10.20
N ILE A 56 4.88 25.46 -9.76
CA ILE A 56 4.36 24.47 -8.83
C ILE A 56 5.14 24.51 -7.52
N VAL A 57 4.52 24.03 -6.46
CA VAL A 57 5.20 23.65 -5.20
C VAL A 57 5.06 22.16 -4.98
N VAL A 58 6.15 21.54 -4.54
CA VAL A 58 6.16 20.21 -3.95
C VAL A 58 6.17 20.41 -2.44
N GLU A 59 5.14 19.97 -1.76
CA GLU A 59 5.02 20.06 -0.30
C GLU A 59 6.02 19.13 0.39
N SER A 60 6.29 19.40 1.67
CA SER A 60 7.09 18.52 2.51
C SER A 60 6.49 17.12 2.59
N GLY A 61 7.32 16.12 2.82
CA GLY A 61 6.88 14.74 2.93
C GLY A 61 8.01 13.73 2.76
N MET A 62 7.64 12.47 2.54
CA MET A 62 8.57 11.35 2.52
C MET A 62 8.23 10.36 1.42
N ALA A 63 9.27 9.83 0.77
CA ALA A 63 9.20 8.68 -0.13
C ALA A 63 10.25 7.63 0.24
N ILE A 64 10.10 6.41 -0.27
CA ILE A 64 11.10 5.35 -0.21
C ILE A 64 11.48 4.98 -1.64
N ASP A 65 12.78 4.89 -1.94
CA ASP A 65 13.26 4.43 -3.23
C ASP A 65 13.40 2.90 -3.31
N LYS A 66 13.79 2.37 -4.48
CA LYS A 66 13.97 0.92 -4.70
C LYS A 66 15.03 0.28 -3.81
N ASP A 67 16.01 1.06 -3.36
CA ASP A 67 17.10 0.61 -2.51
C ASP A 67 16.73 0.65 -1.03
N GLY A 68 15.50 1.11 -0.73
CA GLY A 68 14.96 1.27 0.63
C GLY A 68 15.49 2.51 1.33
N ARG A 69 16.05 3.49 0.59
CA ARG A 69 16.48 4.77 1.14
C ARG A 69 15.27 5.65 1.37
N GLU A 70 15.25 6.34 2.48
CA GLU A 70 14.23 7.32 2.83
C GLU A 70 14.58 8.65 2.15
N VAL A 71 13.66 9.19 1.37
CA VAL A 71 13.80 10.46 0.66
C VAL A 71 12.89 11.46 1.35
N VAL A 72 13.45 12.28 2.24
CA VAL A 72 12.70 13.17 3.12
C VAL A 72 12.84 14.61 2.68
N LEU A 73 11.77 15.20 2.18
CA LEU A 73 11.68 16.62 1.88
C LEU A 73 11.13 17.36 3.11
N THR A 74 11.99 18.05 3.85
CA THR A 74 11.62 18.71 5.11
C THR A 74 10.87 20.03 4.91
N GLU A 75 11.14 20.72 3.79
CA GLU A 75 10.53 21.99 3.44
C GLU A 75 9.97 21.96 2.02
N PRO A 76 8.88 22.70 1.74
CA PRO A 76 8.33 22.79 0.40
C PRO A 76 9.32 23.39 -0.61
N VAL A 77 9.31 22.85 -1.83
CA VAL A 77 10.20 23.29 -2.90
C VAL A 77 9.39 23.77 -4.10
N THR A 78 9.62 25.00 -4.52
CA THR A 78 9.02 25.61 -5.72
C THR A 78 9.82 25.25 -6.97
N ARG A 79 9.11 25.00 -8.09
CA ARG A 79 9.69 24.72 -9.40
C ARG A 79 9.02 25.55 -10.49
N ASP A 80 9.82 26.18 -11.36
CA ASP A 80 9.36 26.93 -12.52
C ASP A 80 9.33 26.02 -13.77
N LEU A 81 8.17 25.90 -14.38
CA LEU A 81 7.93 25.09 -15.57
C LEU A 81 7.91 25.92 -16.89
N SER A 82 8.25 27.20 -16.85
CA SER A 82 8.19 28.12 -18.02
C SER A 82 9.10 27.69 -19.18
N HIS A 83 10.13 26.90 -18.90
CA HIS A 83 11.12 26.41 -19.88
C HIS A 83 10.68 25.14 -20.64
N PHE A 84 9.52 24.56 -20.28
CA PHE A 84 8.95 23.41 -20.99
C PHE A 84 8.15 23.86 -22.22
N GLU A 85 8.00 22.93 -23.18
CA GLU A 85 7.29 23.20 -24.43
C GLU A 85 5.78 23.36 -24.20
N PRO A 86 5.08 24.16 -25.04
CA PRO A 86 3.61 24.25 -24.99
C PRO A 86 2.99 22.91 -25.40
N ASN A 87 1.76 22.67 -24.95
CA ASN A 87 0.99 21.44 -25.21
C ASN A 87 1.76 20.15 -24.90
N SER A 88 2.54 20.17 -23.80
CA SER A 88 3.39 19.07 -23.38
C SER A 88 3.05 18.58 -21.97
N HIS A 89 3.71 17.50 -21.58
CA HIS A 89 3.69 17.00 -20.21
C HIS A 89 5.07 17.11 -19.60
N THR A 90 5.12 17.40 -18.32
CA THR A 90 6.34 17.27 -17.53
C THR A 90 6.07 16.38 -16.32
N TYR A 91 7.05 15.54 -15.95
CA TYR A 91 6.97 14.67 -14.79
C TYR A 91 7.78 15.29 -13.66
N VAL A 92 7.13 15.48 -12.51
CA VAL A 92 7.78 15.92 -11.28
C VAL A 92 8.21 14.69 -10.51
N THR A 93 9.49 14.60 -10.20
CA THR A 93 10.10 13.45 -9.52
C THR A 93 10.91 13.88 -8.33
N ILE A 94 11.10 12.97 -7.37
CA ILE A 94 12.03 13.14 -6.26
C ILE A 94 13.02 11.98 -6.23
N ALA A 95 14.27 12.26 -5.91
CA ALA A 95 15.34 11.28 -5.79
C ALA A 95 16.16 11.49 -4.53
N TYR A 96 16.75 10.42 -4.03
CA TYR A 96 17.73 10.48 -2.96
C TYR A 96 19.06 11.06 -3.48
N ALA A 97 19.61 12.01 -2.75
CA ALA A 97 20.95 12.53 -2.97
C ALA A 97 21.66 12.78 -1.64
N GLU A 98 22.97 12.74 -1.68
CA GLU A 98 23.87 13.04 -0.57
C GLU A 98 24.92 14.06 -1.05
N THR A 99 25.30 14.96 -0.18
CA THR A 99 26.41 15.89 -0.40
C THR A 99 27.30 15.99 0.81
N TRP A 100 28.57 16.24 0.57
CA TRP A 100 29.52 16.56 1.61
C TRP A 100 29.40 18.06 1.92
N ASP A 101 29.34 18.41 3.19
CA ASP A 101 29.28 19.80 3.58
C ASP A 101 30.70 20.34 3.78
N GLU A 102 31.08 21.33 2.98
CA GLU A 102 32.37 21.99 3.08
C GLU A 102 32.61 22.65 4.45
N ALA A 103 31.53 23.07 5.13
CA ALA A 103 31.60 23.60 6.48
C ALA A 103 32.05 22.57 7.51
N ASP A 104 31.87 21.28 7.22
CA ASP A 104 32.27 20.15 8.06
C ASP A 104 33.62 19.54 7.64
N HIS A 105 34.39 20.19 6.73
CA HIS A 105 35.72 19.77 6.40
C HIS A 105 36.67 19.97 7.58
N GLN A 106 37.37 18.94 7.99
CA GLN A 106 38.25 18.93 9.16
C GLN A 106 39.59 18.33 8.83
N SER A 107 40.63 18.85 9.50
CA SER A 107 41.96 18.28 9.45
C SER A 107 42.38 17.85 10.87
N ALA A 108 42.73 16.56 11.04
CA ALA A 108 43.18 16.02 12.28
C ALA A 108 44.30 15.00 12.07
N GLY A 109 45.44 15.12 12.78
CA GLY A 109 46.56 14.20 12.66
C GLY A 109 47.18 14.10 11.28
N GLY A 110 47.09 15.16 10.44
CA GLY A 110 47.59 15.17 9.08
C GLY A 110 46.66 14.48 8.03
N VAL A 111 45.46 14.12 8.45
CA VAL A 111 44.41 13.56 7.58
C VAL A 111 43.29 14.58 7.45
N GLU A 112 42.88 14.82 6.21
CA GLU A 112 41.72 15.68 5.90
C GLU A 112 40.52 14.85 5.58
N GLY A 113 39.30 15.33 5.96
CA GLY A 113 38.05 14.64 5.70
C GLY A 113 36.85 15.47 6.09
N TYR A 114 35.68 14.99 5.68
CA TYR A 114 34.39 15.57 6.03
C TYR A 114 33.77 14.83 7.23
N ALA A 115 33.36 15.59 8.23
CA ALA A 115 32.79 15.02 9.46
C ALA A 115 31.32 14.63 9.29
N ARG A 116 30.63 15.18 8.27
CA ARG A 116 29.19 14.93 8.02
C ARG A 116 28.87 14.79 6.55
N ILE A 117 27.82 14.02 6.30
CA ILE A 117 27.13 13.93 5.01
C ILE A 117 25.73 14.48 5.23
N THR A 118 25.31 15.38 4.34
CA THR A 118 23.95 15.89 4.32
C THR A 118 23.13 15.13 3.30
N GLU A 119 22.04 14.49 3.74
CA GLU A 119 21.03 13.92 2.86
C GLU A 119 20.18 15.06 2.31
N LEU A 120 20.17 15.24 1.00
CA LEU A 120 19.44 16.30 0.32
C LEU A 120 18.63 15.71 -0.82
N PRO A 121 17.29 15.62 -0.68
CA PRO A 121 16.47 15.09 -1.76
C PRO A 121 16.44 16.07 -2.93
N GLU A 122 16.55 15.53 -4.13
CA GLU A 122 16.50 16.31 -5.36
C GLU A 122 15.13 16.20 -6.03
N VAL A 123 14.46 17.33 -6.19
CA VAL A 123 13.22 17.45 -6.97
C VAL A 123 13.59 17.85 -8.40
N HIS A 124 13.18 17.05 -9.38
CA HIS A 124 13.44 17.28 -10.80
C HIS A 124 12.18 17.30 -11.64
N GLU A 125 12.19 18.12 -12.67
CA GLU A 125 11.23 18.14 -13.75
C GLU A 125 11.80 17.42 -14.97
N ARG A 126 11.05 16.45 -15.53
CA ARG A 126 11.48 15.61 -16.63
C ARG A 126 10.51 15.69 -17.81
N ARG A 127 11.05 15.81 -19.04
CA ARG A 127 10.25 15.81 -20.28
C ARG A 127 9.69 14.43 -20.63
N HIS A 128 10.42 13.39 -20.24
CA HIS A 128 10.04 12.00 -20.53
C HIS A 128 9.63 11.28 -19.26
N GLU A 129 8.75 10.30 -19.42
CA GLU A 129 8.36 9.44 -18.30
C GLU A 129 9.60 8.78 -17.69
N PRO A 130 9.81 8.93 -16.38
CA PRO A 130 10.93 8.30 -15.71
C PRO A 130 10.76 6.78 -15.64
N PRO A 131 11.86 6.02 -15.44
CA PRO A 131 11.77 4.58 -15.23
C PRO A 131 10.87 4.25 -14.05
N ARG A 132 10.00 3.27 -14.22
CA ARG A 132 9.09 2.78 -13.15
C ARG A 132 9.76 1.70 -12.28
N ASP A 133 11.05 1.83 -12.06
CA ASP A 133 11.86 0.87 -11.29
C ASP A 133 12.12 1.31 -9.85
N GLY A 134 11.66 2.51 -9.48
CA GLY A 134 11.86 3.08 -8.15
C GLY A 134 13.22 3.73 -7.93
N SER A 135 14.05 3.89 -8.96
CA SER A 135 15.29 4.68 -8.87
C SER A 135 15.02 6.16 -8.62
N VAL A 136 13.90 6.63 -9.11
CA VAL A 136 13.29 7.92 -8.78
C VAL A 136 11.80 7.71 -8.49
N VAL A 137 11.22 8.54 -7.63
CA VAL A 137 9.80 8.46 -7.30
C VAL A 137 9.06 9.58 -8.04
N THR A 138 8.09 9.20 -8.90
CA THR A 138 7.24 10.17 -9.59
C THR A 138 6.17 10.70 -8.63
N LEU A 139 6.06 12.02 -8.55
CA LEU A 139 5.10 12.73 -7.69
C LEU A 139 3.85 13.15 -8.44
N ALA A 140 4.03 13.64 -9.68
CA ALA A 140 2.94 14.10 -10.53
C ALA A 140 3.33 14.13 -12.00
N ARG A 141 2.34 14.14 -12.87
CA ARG A 141 2.45 14.54 -14.27
C ARG A 141 1.69 15.85 -14.47
N VAL A 142 2.38 16.90 -14.91
CA VAL A 142 1.84 18.23 -15.09
C VAL A 142 1.61 18.48 -16.58
N HIS A 143 0.39 18.89 -16.94
CA HIS A 143 0.01 19.27 -18.29
C HIS A 143 0.20 20.76 -18.51
N LEU A 144 0.88 21.14 -19.58
CA LEU A 144 1.03 22.52 -20.02
C LEU A 144 0.18 22.75 -21.27
N ASN A 145 -0.57 23.85 -21.30
CA ASN A 145 -1.39 24.23 -22.43
C ASN A 145 -0.54 24.93 -23.53
N ASP A 146 -1.21 25.45 -24.55
CA ASP A 146 -0.62 26.19 -25.68
C ASP A 146 0.13 27.47 -25.27
N LEU A 147 -0.23 28.08 -24.14
CA LEU A 147 0.43 29.25 -23.55
C LEU A 147 1.52 28.87 -22.54
N ARG A 148 1.86 27.59 -22.41
CA ARG A 148 2.77 27.02 -21.38
C ARG A 148 2.24 27.23 -19.96
N HIS A 149 0.95 27.43 -19.79
CA HIS A 149 0.36 27.53 -18.46
C HIS A 149 0.02 26.14 -17.93
N ILE A 150 0.19 25.96 -16.63
CA ILE A 150 -0.19 24.75 -15.93
C ILE A 150 -1.72 24.59 -15.99
N GLY A 151 -2.17 23.59 -16.73
CA GLY A 151 -3.58 23.25 -16.87
C GLY A 151 -4.03 22.26 -15.81
N HIS A 152 -3.50 21.03 -15.86
CA HIS A 152 -3.88 19.95 -14.96
C HIS A 152 -2.65 19.29 -14.34
N ILE A 153 -2.76 18.95 -13.05
CA ILE A 153 -1.75 18.19 -12.30
C ILE A 153 -2.37 16.82 -11.99
N ASP A 154 -1.79 15.79 -12.58
CA ASP A 154 -2.24 14.41 -12.45
C ASP A 154 -1.39 13.70 -11.39
N MET A 155 -2.02 13.30 -10.29
CA MET A 155 -1.43 12.52 -9.20
C MET A 155 -2.12 11.17 -9.02
N ASP A 156 -2.75 10.64 -10.09
CA ASP A 156 -3.35 9.31 -10.10
C ASP A 156 -2.36 8.24 -9.59
N PRO A 157 -2.79 7.21 -8.87
CA PRO A 157 -1.94 6.11 -8.42
C PRO A 157 -1.12 5.45 -9.53
N ALA A 158 -1.59 5.49 -10.80
CA ALA A 158 -0.83 5.02 -11.95
C ALA A 158 0.42 5.89 -12.25
N ILE A 159 0.41 7.16 -11.83
CA ILE A 159 1.52 8.11 -11.97
C ILE A 159 2.31 8.21 -10.67
N ARG A 160 1.61 8.49 -9.58
CA ARG A 160 2.15 8.67 -8.24
C ARG A 160 2.00 7.39 -7.43
N ARG A 161 2.97 6.50 -7.55
CA ARG A 161 2.97 5.25 -6.76
C ARG A 161 3.08 5.56 -5.27
N ARG A 162 2.17 5.01 -4.47
CA ARG A 162 2.30 5.01 -3.02
C ARG A 162 3.15 3.85 -2.53
N CYS A 163 3.94 4.12 -1.49
CA CYS A 163 4.61 3.10 -0.70
C CYS A 163 3.55 2.30 0.06
N GLY A 164 3.71 0.99 0.10
CA GLY A 164 2.78 0.09 0.78
C GLY A 164 3.45 -1.23 1.10
N PRO A 165 2.78 -2.17 1.78
CA PRO A 165 3.35 -3.48 2.06
C PRO A 165 3.93 -4.09 0.79
N ALA A 166 5.19 -4.49 0.81
CA ALA A 166 5.92 -5.00 -0.37
C ALA A 166 5.21 -6.18 -1.06
N SER A 167 4.33 -6.88 -0.35
CA SER A 167 3.46 -7.94 -0.85
C SER A 167 2.21 -7.44 -1.58
N ALA A 168 1.92 -6.14 -1.55
CA ALA A 168 0.66 -5.56 -2.04
C ALA A 168 0.71 -5.09 -3.50
N ALA A 169 1.89 -4.90 -4.08
CA ALA A 169 2.03 -4.55 -5.48
C ALA A 169 2.05 -5.83 -6.34
N ALA A 170 0.94 -6.18 -6.94
CA ALA A 170 0.81 -7.24 -7.94
C ALA A 170 1.04 -8.69 -7.45
N GLY A 171 0.55 -9.05 -6.25
CA GLY A 171 0.66 -10.41 -5.73
C GLY A 171 -0.57 -10.89 -4.98
N TRP A 172 -0.57 -12.18 -4.66
CA TRP A 172 -1.58 -12.77 -3.80
C TRP A 172 -1.33 -12.37 -2.34
N MET A 173 -2.26 -11.62 -1.74
CA MET A 173 -2.26 -11.32 -0.32
C MET A 173 -3.10 -12.38 0.41
N ARG A 174 -2.46 -13.12 1.31
CA ARG A 174 -3.17 -14.06 2.20
C ARG A 174 -3.89 -13.26 3.28
N LEU A 175 -5.17 -13.55 3.44
CA LEU A 175 -6.05 -12.90 4.41
C LEU A 175 -6.38 -13.88 5.53
N PRO A 176 -6.21 -13.52 6.79
CA PRO A 176 -6.76 -14.32 7.88
C PRO A 176 -8.30 -14.22 7.78
N PHE A 177 -8.97 -15.34 7.49
CA PHE A 177 -10.43 -15.34 7.48
C PHE A 177 -10.94 -15.32 8.93
N LYS A 178 -11.21 -14.11 9.41
CA LYS A 178 -11.79 -13.85 10.72
C LYS A 178 -13.14 -13.17 10.51
N PRO A 179 -14.22 -13.97 10.26
CA PRO A 179 -15.54 -13.40 10.04
C PRO A 179 -16.00 -12.65 11.29
N THR A 180 -16.52 -11.47 11.09
CA THR A 180 -17.21 -10.71 12.13
C THR A 180 -18.65 -11.18 12.24
N ARG A 181 -19.16 -11.20 13.46
CA ARG A 181 -20.56 -11.51 13.74
C ARG A 181 -21.48 -10.58 12.94
N VAL A 182 -22.33 -11.14 12.09
CA VAL A 182 -23.39 -10.38 11.44
C VAL A 182 -24.69 -10.78 12.12
N ASN A 183 -25.16 -9.97 13.05
CA ASN A 183 -26.54 -10.09 13.52
C ASN A 183 -27.46 -9.80 12.34
N PRO A 184 -28.39 -10.69 11.96
CA PRO A 184 -29.34 -10.40 10.92
C PRO A 184 -30.28 -9.31 11.41
N VAL A 185 -30.10 -8.10 10.95
CA VAL A 185 -31.08 -7.04 11.07
C VAL A 185 -32.15 -7.36 10.04
N LYS A 186 -33.33 -7.85 10.49
CA LYS A 186 -34.52 -7.87 9.65
C LYS A 186 -34.91 -6.42 9.36
N ILE A 187 -34.52 -5.92 8.21
CA ILE A 187 -34.99 -4.63 7.72
C ILE A 187 -36.40 -4.84 7.16
N ASP A 188 -37.41 -4.60 7.98
CA ASP A 188 -38.75 -4.37 7.48
C ASP A 188 -38.79 -3.00 6.80
N ARG A 189 -38.99 -2.97 5.48
CA ARG A 189 -38.98 -1.75 4.64
C ARG A 189 -40.00 -0.68 5.04
N LYS A 190 -40.81 -0.91 6.06
CA LYS A 190 -41.84 0.04 6.54
C LYS A 190 -41.65 0.57 7.96
N ARG A 191 -40.83 -0.04 8.80
CA ARG A 191 -40.45 0.50 10.13
C ARG A 191 -39.17 -0.14 10.61
N VAL A 192 -38.15 0.69 10.94
CA VAL A 192 -37.00 0.24 11.71
C VAL A 192 -37.48 -0.12 13.11
N ARG A 193 -37.73 -1.39 13.35
CA ARG A 193 -37.86 -1.95 14.71
C ARG A 193 -36.64 -2.86 14.91
N VAL A 194 -35.82 -2.51 15.86
CA VAL A 194 -34.87 -3.44 16.46
C VAL A 194 -35.73 -4.46 17.22
N VAL A 195 -35.88 -5.63 16.66
CA VAL A 195 -36.51 -6.77 17.37
C VAL A 195 -35.35 -7.56 17.96
N SER A 196 -35.19 -7.45 19.26
CA SER A 196 -34.13 -8.11 20.04
C SER A 196 -34.45 -9.55 20.45
N ASP A 197 -35.51 -10.18 19.95
CA ASP A 197 -35.85 -11.53 20.37
C ASP A 197 -36.25 -12.39 19.16
N VAL A 198 -35.27 -12.97 18.52
CA VAL A 198 -35.40 -14.19 17.73
C VAL A 198 -34.21 -15.08 18.09
N GLU A 199 -34.45 -16.10 18.89
CA GLU A 199 -33.59 -17.27 19.04
C GLU A 199 -33.59 -18.08 17.73
N GLU A 200 -32.97 -17.53 16.67
CA GLU A 200 -32.41 -18.35 15.61
C GLU A 200 -31.02 -18.72 16.10
N GLU A 201 -30.79 -19.99 16.39
CA GLU A 201 -29.46 -20.55 16.60
C GLU A 201 -28.58 -20.13 15.42
N GLN A 202 -27.77 -19.11 15.63
CA GLN A 202 -26.85 -18.61 14.61
C GLN A 202 -25.59 -19.44 14.69
N PHE A 203 -25.42 -20.30 13.70
CA PHE A 203 -24.18 -21.05 13.52
C PHE A 203 -23.10 -20.12 13.00
N GLU A 204 -22.02 -20.04 13.73
CA GLU A 204 -20.86 -19.19 13.42
C GLU A 204 -19.63 -20.04 13.13
N PHE A 205 -18.73 -19.48 12.34
CA PHE A 205 -17.41 -20.06 12.21
C PHE A 205 -16.62 -19.90 13.51
N VAL A 206 -16.08 -21.00 14.02
CA VAL A 206 -15.07 -20.97 15.08
C VAL A 206 -13.73 -20.70 14.40
N VAL A 207 -13.01 -19.68 14.88
CA VAL A 207 -11.76 -19.23 14.29
C VAL A 207 -10.62 -19.56 15.22
N ASP A 208 -9.62 -20.27 14.72
CA ASP A 208 -8.31 -20.48 15.35
C ASP A 208 -7.21 -19.71 14.60
N GLU A 209 -5.94 -19.95 14.94
CA GLU A 209 -4.80 -19.28 14.31
C GLU A 209 -4.61 -19.65 12.83
N ALA A 210 -5.08 -20.81 12.40
CA ALA A 210 -4.82 -21.40 11.10
C ALA A 210 -6.04 -21.49 10.19
N SER A 211 -7.24 -21.61 10.74
CA SER A 211 -8.46 -21.89 9.98
C SER A 211 -9.72 -21.27 10.59
N ALA A 212 -10.80 -21.27 9.82
CA ALA A 212 -12.15 -21.01 10.29
C ALA A 212 -13.00 -22.25 10.04
N TYR A 213 -13.65 -22.77 11.06
CA TYR A 213 -14.40 -24.02 11.06
C TYR A 213 -15.87 -23.80 11.44
N CYS A 214 -16.75 -24.56 10.80
CA CYS A 214 -18.14 -24.71 11.25
C CYS A 214 -18.58 -26.18 11.20
N GLY A 215 -19.53 -26.53 12.10
CA GLY A 215 -20.09 -27.88 12.20
C GLY A 215 -21.11 -28.23 11.13
N GLU A 216 -21.84 -29.35 11.32
CA GLU A 216 -22.80 -29.91 10.37
C GLU A 216 -23.94 -28.97 9.98
N SER A 217 -24.35 -28.09 10.87
CA SER A 217 -25.42 -27.12 10.63
C SER A 217 -25.02 -25.98 9.70
N GLY A 218 -23.72 -25.90 9.37
CA GLY A 218 -23.18 -24.82 8.54
C GLY A 218 -22.98 -23.51 9.30
N ALA A 219 -22.55 -22.48 8.59
CA ALA A 219 -22.36 -21.13 9.15
C ALA A 219 -22.39 -20.04 8.09
N ARG A 220 -22.58 -18.82 8.54
CA ARG A 220 -22.36 -17.59 7.75
C ARG A 220 -21.29 -16.75 8.39
N GLY A 221 -20.40 -16.21 7.57
CA GLY A 221 -19.38 -15.27 8.04
C GLY A 221 -19.10 -14.22 6.99
N SER A 222 -18.82 -13.01 7.42
CA SER A 222 -18.32 -11.95 6.53
C SER A 222 -17.16 -11.21 7.17
N MET A 223 -16.25 -10.76 6.35
CA MET A 223 -15.13 -9.91 6.77
C MET A 223 -14.83 -8.85 5.73
N GLN A 224 -14.25 -7.75 6.18
CA GLN A 224 -13.66 -6.78 5.28
C GLN A 224 -12.28 -7.26 4.84
N ILE A 225 -11.98 -7.04 3.57
CA ILE A 225 -10.66 -7.28 3.01
C ILE A 225 -9.89 -5.96 3.07
N PRO A 226 -8.76 -5.92 3.77
CA PRO A 226 -7.91 -4.73 3.76
C PRO A 226 -7.39 -4.51 2.33
N VAL A 227 -7.71 -3.37 1.77
CA VAL A 227 -7.22 -2.96 0.45
C VAL A 227 -5.88 -2.26 0.65
N PRO A 228 -4.80 -2.72 -0.02
CA PRO A 228 -3.52 -2.04 0.05
C PRO A 228 -3.63 -0.60 -0.49
N PRO A 229 -3.00 0.38 0.16
CA PRO A 229 -3.07 1.79 -0.29
C PRO A 229 -2.58 2.02 -1.71
N SER A 230 -1.70 1.14 -2.22
CA SER A 230 -1.16 1.20 -3.58
C SER A 230 -1.98 0.43 -4.61
N ALA A 231 -3.05 -0.26 -4.20
CA ALA A 231 -3.85 -1.05 -5.12
C ALA A 231 -4.80 -0.15 -5.93
N SER A 232 -4.72 -0.25 -7.25
CA SER A 232 -5.65 0.39 -8.19
C SER A 232 -6.84 -0.50 -8.55
N GLY A 233 -6.79 -1.77 -8.18
CA GLY A 233 -7.85 -2.73 -8.45
C GLY A 233 -7.62 -4.09 -7.82
N ILE A 234 -8.64 -4.96 -7.93
CA ILE A 234 -8.56 -6.38 -7.61
C ILE A 234 -8.71 -7.19 -8.89
N VAL A 235 -7.79 -8.14 -9.12
CA VAL A 235 -7.75 -9.00 -10.31
C VAL A 235 -7.95 -10.47 -10.01
N GLY A 236 -7.94 -10.88 -8.75
CA GLY A 236 -8.17 -12.28 -8.40
C GLY A 236 -8.58 -12.47 -6.95
N PHE A 237 -9.32 -13.55 -6.73
CA PHE A 237 -9.73 -14.02 -5.40
C PHE A 237 -9.52 -15.52 -5.30
N ARG A 238 -9.01 -15.98 -4.16
CA ARG A 238 -8.73 -17.40 -3.92
C ARG A 238 -9.26 -17.83 -2.57
N ILE A 239 -9.86 -19.04 -2.55
CA ILE A 239 -10.32 -19.68 -1.33
C ILE A 239 -9.98 -21.16 -1.35
N ALA A 240 -9.55 -21.71 -0.21
CA ALA A 240 -9.29 -23.14 -0.08
C ALA A 240 -9.72 -23.66 1.29
N GLY A 241 -10.16 -24.91 1.30
CA GLY A 241 -10.66 -25.56 2.48
C GLY A 241 -11.18 -26.97 2.22
N THR A 242 -11.92 -27.49 3.21
CA THR A 242 -12.68 -28.75 3.11
C THR A 242 -14.13 -28.49 3.43
N THR A 243 -15.06 -29.24 2.79
CA THR A 243 -16.49 -29.18 3.13
C THR A 243 -17.16 -30.54 2.89
N ARG A 244 -18.06 -30.90 3.76
CA ARG A 244 -18.98 -32.06 3.58
C ARG A 244 -20.30 -31.65 2.92
N GLY A 245 -20.47 -30.39 2.59
CA GLY A 245 -21.64 -29.84 1.91
C GLY A 245 -21.26 -28.96 0.74
N LYS A 246 -21.68 -27.71 0.81
CA LYS A 246 -21.30 -26.68 -0.17
C LYS A 246 -20.96 -25.36 0.52
N ILE A 247 -20.18 -24.53 -0.14
CA ILE A 247 -19.93 -23.15 0.26
C ILE A 247 -20.38 -22.23 -0.86
N THR A 248 -20.98 -21.11 -0.51
CA THR A 248 -21.26 -20.01 -1.44
C THR A 248 -20.43 -18.81 -1.01
N VAL A 249 -19.66 -18.29 -1.94
CA VAL A 249 -18.70 -17.19 -1.71
C VAL A 249 -19.19 -15.98 -2.48
N HIS A 250 -19.37 -14.88 -1.77
CA HIS A 250 -19.69 -13.59 -2.34
C HIS A 250 -18.54 -12.61 -2.08
N LEU A 251 -18.10 -11.92 -3.10
CA LEU A 251 -17.17 -10.80 -2.99
C LEU A 251 -17.86 -9.52 -3.41
N PHE A 252 -17.73 -8.49 -2.61
CA PHE A 252 -18.36 -7.20 -2.85
C PHE A 252 -17.35 -6.08 -2.85
N ARG A 253 -17.54 -5.13 -3.77
CA ARG A 253 -16.99 -3.79 -3.67
C ARG A 253 -18.03 -2.91 -2.99
N VAL A 254 -17.63 -2.19 -1.96
CA VAL A 254 -18.48 -1.25 -1.22
C VAL A 254 -17.83 0.13 -1.31
N GLY A 255 -18.59 1.14 -1.66
CA GLY A 255 -18.11 2.50 -1.80
C GLY A 255 -19.15 3.53 -1.42
N TRP A 256 -18.78 4.80 -1.52
CA TRP A 256 -19.69 5.92 -1.33
C TRP A 256 -19.82 6.71 -2.64
N ASN A 257 -21.02 6.73 -3.19
CA ASN A 257 -21.34 7.55 -4.35
C ASN A 257 -21.64 8.98 -3.90
N SER A 258 -20.69 9.89 -4.10
CA SER A 258 -20.81 11.29 -3.69
C SER A 258 -21.87 12.06 -4.48
N HIS A 259 -22.15 11.67 -5.74
CA HIS A 259 -23.15 12.34 -6.57
C HIS A 259 -24.59 12.01 -6.12
N GLU A 260 -24.82 10.77 -5.69
CA GLU A 260 -26.13 10.31 -5.21
C GLU A 260 -26.26 10.34 -3.68
N ASN A 261 -25.18 10.74 -2.98
CA ASN A 261 -25.09 10.79 -1.52
C ASN A 261 -25.57 9.51 -0.84
N ARG A 262 -25.17 8.35 -1.39
CA ARG A 262 -25.54 7.03 -0.87
C ARG A 262 -24.39 6.02 -0.94
N GLY A 263 -24.48 5.00 -0.09
CA GLY A 263 -23.60 3.83 -0.17
C GLY A 263 -23.88 3.02 -1.44
N GLU A 264 -22.81 2.64 -2.14
CA GLU A 264 -22.85 1.73 -3.28
C GLU A 264 -22.30 0.37 -2.87
N LYS A 265 -22.98 -0.70 -3.29
CA LYS A 265 -22.52 -2.08 -3.13
C LYS A 265 -22.64 -2.80 -4.47
N LYS A 266 -21.49 -3.23 -4.99
CA LYS A 266 -21.40 -4.00 -6.24
C LYS A 266 -20.91 -5.41 -5.93
N GLU A 267 -21.65 -6.43 -6.34
CA GLU A 267 -21.22 -7.82 -6.27
C GLU A 267 -20.20 -8.08 -7.40
N LEU A 268 -19.01 -8.57 -7.03
CA LEU A 268 -17.93 -8.89 -7.94
C LEU A 268 -17.82 -10.40 -8.20
N LEU A 269 -18.23 -11.21 -7.24
CA LEU A 269 -18.21 -12.66 -7.30
C LEU A 269 -19.38 -13.24 -6.52
N ASN A 270 -20.02 -14.26 -7.09
CA ASN A 270 -21.04 -15.09 -6.43
C ASN A 270 -20.92 -16.51 -6.96
N GLU A 271 -20.19 -17.34 -6.23
CA GLU A 271 -19.85 -18.69 -6.67
C GLU A 271 -20.12 -19.72 -5.60
N THR A 272 -20.64 -20.88 -6.03
CA THR A 272 -20.86 -22.02 -5.16
C THR A 272 -19.84 -23.11 -5.46
N VAL A 273 -19.20 -23.61 -4.41
CA VAL A 273 -18.18 -24.65 -4.46
C VAL A 273 -18.66 -25.87 -3.73
N HIS A 274 -18.49 -27.03 -4.35
CA HIS A 274 -18.84 -28.34 -3.84
C HIS A 274 -17.64 -29.25 -3.72
N GLY A 275 -17.73 -30.27 -2.88
CA GLY A 275 -16.78 -31.37 -2.79
C GLY A 275 -15.96 -31.36 -1.49
N PRO A 276 -15.35 -32.51 -1.16
CA PRO A 276 -14.75 -32.73 0.15
C PRO A 276 -13.48 -31.88 0.39
N SER A 277 -12.86 -31.42 -0.69
CA SER A 277 -11.70 -30.52 -0.66
C SER A 277 -11.81 -29.55 -1.82
N PHE A 278 -11.52 -28.29 -1.58
CA PHE A 278 -11.55 -27.27 -2.61
C PHE A 278 -10.35 -26.34 -2.52
N HIS A 279 -9.87 -25.96 -3.69
CA HIS A 279 -8.93 -24.87 -3.89
C HIS A 279 -9.37 -24.16 -5.17
N LYS A 280 -10.04 -23.02 -5.00
CA LYS A 280 -10.62 -22.27 -6.11
C LYS A 280 -9.95 -20.92 -6.24
N GLU A 281 -9.66 -20.60 -7.49
CA GLU A 281 -9.18 -19.30 -7.90
C GLU A 281 -10.18 -18.71 -8.90
N PHE A 282 -10.56 -17.47 -8.65
CA PHE A 282 -11.52 -16.72 -9.46
C PHE A 282 -10.83 -15.49 -10.04
N THR A 283 -11.03 -15.25 -11.31
CA THR A 283 -10.67 -13.98 -11.92
C THR A 283 -11.71 -12.95 -11.54
N VAL A 284 -11.27 -11.83 -11.02
CA VAL A 284 -12.11 -10.68 -10.66
C VAL A 284 -11.49 -9.48 -11.34
N ASP A 285 -12.32 -8.61 -11.90
CA ASP A 285 -11.86 -7.36 -12.50
C ASP A 285 -12.68 -6.20 -11.95
N SER A 286 -12.08 -5.42 -11.09
CA SER A 286 -12.70 -4.23 -10.54
C SER A 286 -11.65 -3.21 -10.12
N ASN A 287 -11.81 -1.99 -10.62
CA ASN A 287 -11.04 -0.86 -10.15
C ASN A 287 -11.42 -0.51 -8.71
N LEU A 288 -10.43 -0.13 -7.93
CA LEU A 288 -10.55 0.34 -6.57
C LEU A 288 -9.88 1.71 -6.47
N ASP A 289 -10.45 2.56 -5.66
CA ASP A 289 -9.87 3.83 -5.23
C ASP A 289 -10.02 3.97 -3.71
N GLU A 290 -9.57 5.07 -3.15
CA GLU A 290 -9.58 5.34 -1.70
C GLU A 290 -10.99 5.34 -1.08
N SER A 291 -12.04 5.51 -1.89
CA SER A 291 -13.44 5.50 -1.44
C SER A 291 -14.04 4.08 -1.37
N HIS A 292 -13.31 3.08 -1.87
CA HIS A 292 -13.80 1.72 -1.95
C HIS A 292 -13.21 0.80 -0.88
N ALA A 293 -14.06 -0.08 -0.37
CA ALA A 293 -13.68 -1.21 0.46
C ALA A 293 -14.12 -2.52 -0.20
N LEU A 294 -13.45 -3.59 0.14
CA LEU A 294 -13.86 -4.93 -0.26
C LEU A 294 -14.40 -5.71 0.94
N ALA A 295 -15.40 -6.52 0.69
CA ALA A 295 -15.94 -7.43 1.68
C ALA A 295 -16.17 -8.81 1.06
N VAL A 296 -15.82 -9.85 1.80
CA VAL A 296 -16.16 -11.24 1.45
C VAL A 296 -17.20 -11.77 2.42
N SER A 297 -18.17 -12.49 1.90
CA SER A 297 -19.14 -13.23 2.69
C SER A 297 -19.11 -14.69 2.26
N VAL A 298 -19.03 -15.59 3.22
CA VAL A 298 -19.05 -17.05 2.98
C VAL A 298 -20.23 -17.66 3.70
N TRP A 299 -20.99 -18.45 2.97
CA TRP A 299 -22.09 -19.25 3.50
C TRP A 299 -21.73 -20.72 3.33
N ALA A 300 -21.56 -21.43 4.41
CA ALA A 300 -21.31 -22.85 4.42
C ALA A 300 -22.59 -23.61 4.80
N GLU A 301 -22.89 -24.65 4.04
CA GLU A 301 -23.93 -25.63 4.37
C GLU A 301 -23.24 -26.96 4.64
N GLY A 302 -23.22 -27.42 5.89
CA GLY A 302 -22.49 -28.60 6.36
C GLY A 302 -21.11 -28.26 6.93
N GLU A 303 -20.51 -29.30 7.51
CA GLU A 303 -19.20 -29.20 8.15
C GLU A 303 -18.15 -28.66 7.16
N THR A 304 -17.54 -27.55 7.51
CA THR A 304 -16.63 -26.82 6.60
C THR A 304 -15.48 -26.21 7.39
N GLU A 305 -14.29 -26.33 6.82
CA GLU A 305 -13.07 -25.69 7.29
C GLU A 305 -12.45 -24.85 6.18
N ILE A 306 -12.17 -23.57 6.43
CA ILE A 306 -11.53 -22.64 5.51
C ILE A 306 -10.16 -22.29 6.07
N PHE A 307 -9.09 -22.64 5.37
CA PHE A 307 -7.71 -22.39 5.78
C PHE A 307 -6.93 -21.44 4.88
N LEU A 308 -7.53 -21.01 3.77
CA LEU A 308 -6.95 -19.99 2.90
C LEU A 308 -8.03 -19.10 2.32
N VAL A 309 -7.86 -17.80 2.52
CA VAL A 309 -8.50 -16.74 1.72
C VAL A 309 -7.40 -15.82 1.25
N ALA A 310 -7.39 -15.47 -0.03
CA ALA A 310 -6.40 -14.56 -0.58
C ALA A 310 -7.02 -13.68 -1.69
N ALA A 311 -6.55 -12.44 -1.78
CA ALA A 311 -6.89 -11.52 -2.84
C ALA A 311 -5.64 -11.12 -3.63
N LYS A 312 -5.79 -10.95 -4.93
CA LYS A 312 -4.72 -10.47 -5.82
C LYS A 312 -5.09 -9.08 -6.29
N PHE A 313 -4.24 -8.13 -5.96
CA PHE A 313 -4.40 -6.74 -6.34
C PHE A 313 -3.51 -6.36 -7.53
N GLN A 314 -3.88 -5.30 -8.24
CA GLN A 314 -3.08 -4.66 -9.28
C GLN A 314 -2.74 -3.23 -8.90
#